data_adb08e2fc3bd9f1b75c312bbf986e342
#
_entry.id   adb08e2fc3bd9f1b75c312bbf986e342
#
_cell.length_a   1.000
_cell.length_b   1.000
_cell.length_c   1.000
_cell.angle_alpha   90.00
_cell.angle_beta   90.00
_cell.angle_gamma   90.00
#
_symmetry.space_group_name_H-M   'P 1'
#
loop_
_entity.id
_entity.type
_entity.pdbx_description
1 polymer ?
#
loop_
_entity_poly.entity_id
_entity_poly.type
_entity_poly.pdbx_seq_one_letter_code
_entity_poly.pdbx_strand_id
1 'polypeptide(L)' 'MDNALEIITKNFEDIITSDKGHCTRVIASKNNKTWYFDIYQDMVLVFDGINEQIELNTEDELKNYIADC' A
#
# COMPACT_ATOMS: atom_id res chain seq x y z
N MET A 1 -3.86 0.58 11.10
CA MET A 1 -3.67 1.85 10.34
C MET A 1 -4.96 2.14 9.59
N ASP A 2 -5.78 3.00 10.16
CA ASP A 2 -7.19 3.12 9.74
C ASP A 2 -7.41 3.77 8.38
N ASN A 3 -6.54 4.68 7.97
CA ASN A 3 -6.72 5.43 6.74
C ASN A 3 -5.85 4.95 5.57
N ALA A 4 -5.19 3.81 5.72
CA ALA A 4 -4.24 3.33 4.71
C ALA A 4 -4.91 3.11 3.35
N LEU A 5 -6.07 2.45 3.34
CA LEU A 5 -6.78 2.18 2.08
C LEU A 5 -7.19 3.47 1.38
N GLU A 6 -7.66 4.45 2.14
CA GLU A 6 -8.06 5.74 1.59
C GLU A 6 -6.86 6.48 0.99
N ILE A 7 -5.73 6.48 1.70
CA ILE A 7 -4.50 7.11 1.22
C ILE A 7 -4.05 6.48 -0.10
N ILE A 8 -4.06 5.16 -0.17
CA ILE A 8 -3.66 4.44 -1.37
C ILE A 8 -4.63 4.73 -2.52
N THR A 9 -5.93 4.66 -2.27
CA THR A 9 -6.95 4.85 -3.31
C THR A 9 -6.87 6.25 -3.93
N LYS A 10 -6.53 7.25 -3.14
CA LYS A 10 -6.43 8.62 -3.63
C LYS A 10 -5.23 8.85 -4.53
N ASN A 11 -4.19 8.04 -4.40
CA ASN A 11 -2.91 8.27 -5.05
C ASN A 11 -2.56 7.28 -6.15
N PHE A 12 -3.35 6.25 -6.35
CA PHE A 12 -3.09 5.21 -7.34
C PHE A 12 -4.31 4.95 -8.21
N GLU A 13 -4.10 4.19 -9.28
CA GLU A 13 -5.13 3.79 -10.23
C GLU A 13 -5.30 2.27 -10.20
N ASP A 14 -6.38 1.77 -10.82
CA ASP A 14 -6.64 0.34 -11.00
C ASP A 14 -6.54 -0.43 -9.68
N ILE A 15 -7.27 0.07 -8.68
CA ILE A 15 -7.24 -0.48 -7.34
C ILE A 15 -8.01 -1.80 -7.28
N ILE A 16 -7.34 -2.85 -6.80
CA ILE A 16 -7.95 -4.15 -6.55
C ILE A 16 -7.71 -4.49 -5.09
N THR A 17 -8.76 -4.81 -4.35
CA THR A 17 -8.63 -5.17 -2.94
C THR A 17 -9.04 -6.61 -2.72
N SER A 18 -8.40 -7.27 -1.76
CA SER A 18 -8.67 -8.65 -1.41
C SER A 18 -8.48 -8.84 0.09
N ASP A 19 -9.51 -9.36 0.75
CA ASP A 19 -9.44 -9.66 2.18
C ASP A 19 -8.74 -11.02 2.37
N LYS A 20 -7.62 -11.03 3.08
CA LYS A 20 -6.83 -12.22 3.36
C LYS A 20 -7.04 -12.75 4.78
N GLY A 21 -7.97 -12.17 5.53
CA GLY A 21 -8.25 -12.55 6.92
C GLY A 21 -7.39 -11.81 7.92
N HIS A 22 -6.08 -11.90 7.81
CA HIS A 22 -5.14 -11.22 8.70
C HIS A 22 -4.66 -9.87 8.15
N CYS A 23 -4.93 -9.60 6.89
CA CYS A 23 -4.62 -8.31 6.26
C CYS A 23 -5.53 -8.09 5.07
N THR A 24 -5.55 -6.87 4.56
CA THR A 24 -6.21 -6.55 3.29
C THR A 24 -5.12 -6.28 2.26
N ARG A 25 -5.11 -7.05 1.19
CA ARG A 25 -4.17 -6.82 0.10
C ARG A 25 -4.76 -5.84 -0.89
N VAL A 26 -3.99 -4.81 -1.21
CA VAL A 26 -4.37 -3.83 -2.23
C VAL A 26 -3.34 -3.88 -3.33
N ILE A 27 -3.82 -4.10 -4.56
CA ILE A 27 -2.97 -4.02 -5.75
C ILE A 27 -3.30 -2.69 -6.41
N ALA A 28 -2.30 -1.86 -6.60
CA ALA A 28 -2.48 -0.49 -7.08
C ALA A 28 -1.43 -0.14 -8.12
N SER A 29 -1.81 0.64 -9.11
CA SER A 29 -0.93 0.99 -10.22
C SER A 29 -0.80 2.50 -10.36
N LYS A 30 0.37 2.94 -10.83
CA LYS A 30 0.66 4.33 -11.10
C LYS A 30 1.84 4.40 -12.06
N ASN A 31 1.72 5.20 -13.13
CA ASN A 31 2.79 5.39 -14.12
C ASN A 31 3.31 4.06 -14.70
N ASN A 32 2.40 3.13 -14.99
CA ASN A 32 2.70 1.81 -15.55
C ASN A 32 3.47 0.89 -14.62
N LYS A 33 3.47 1.19 -13.31
CA LYS A 33 4.04 0.33 -12.29
C LYS A 33 2.95 -0.18 -11.38
N THR A 34 3.19 -1.32 -10.76
CA THR A 34 2.23 -1.94 -9.86
C THR A 34 2.87 -2.17 -8.50
N TRP A 35 2.13 -1.85 -7.45
CA TRP A 35 2.54 -2.07 -6.07
C TRP A 35 1.54 -2.97 -5.38
N TYR A 36 2.03 -3.76 -4.43
CA TYR A 36 1.21 -4.60 -3.56
C TYR A 36 1.31 -4.06 -2.16
N PHE A 37 0.18 -3.65 -1.58
CA PHE A 37 0.13 -3.16 -0.21
C PHE A 37 -0.64 -4.18 0.63
N ASP A 38 -0.02 -4.71 1.67
CA ASP A 38 -0.70 -5.57 2.64
C ASP A 38 -0.98 -4.74 3.87
N ILE A 39 -2.24 -4.39 4.08
CA ILE A 39 -2.66 -3.50 5.17
C ILE A 39 -3.02 -4.34 6.37
N TYR A 40 -2.23 -4.20 7.44
CA TYR A 40 -2.50 -4.80 8.73
C TYR A 40 -3.10 -3.76 9.67
N GLN A 41 -3.53 -4.19 10.84
CA GLN A 41 -4.14 -3.28 11.81
C GLN A 41 -3.20 -2.14 12.22
N ASP A 42 -1.93 -2.42 12.34
CA ASP A 42 -0.93 -1.47 12.87
C ASP A 42 0.21 -1.15 11.91
N MET A 43 0.21 -1.68 10.71
CA MET A 43 1.27 -1.41 9.75
C MET A 43 0.83 -1.77 8.33
N VAL A 44 1.65 -1.35 7.36
CA VAL A 44 1.46 -1.71 5.95
C VAL A 44 2.78 -2.28 5.43
N LEU A 45 2.72 -3.43 4.76
CA LEU A 45 3.85 -3.98 4.03
C LEU A 45 3.69 -3.65 2.56
N VAL A 46 4.73 -3.12 1.94
CA VAL A 46 4.69 -2.72 0.53
C VAL A 46 5.70 -3.54 -0.26
N PHE A 47 5.27 -4.02 -1.42
CA PHE A 47 6.14 -4.71 -2.34
C PHE A 47 5.94 -4.12 -3.74
N ASP A 48 7.02 -3.63 -4.35
CA ASP A 48 6.96 -3.00 -5.67
C ASP A 48 7.43 -3.92 -6.81
N GLY A 49 7.75 -5.16 -6.49
CA GLY A 49 8.20 -6.14 -7.48
C GLY A 49 9.69 -6.09 -7.79
N ILE A 50 10.41 -5.11 -7.28
CA ILE A 50 11.84 -4.92 -7.55
C ILE A 50 12.63 -4.97 -6.26
N ASN A 51 12.20 -4.24 -5.25
CA ASN A 51 12.87 -4.16 -3.96
C ASN A 51 12.26 -5.15 -2.98
N GLU A 52 12.93 -5.36 -1.85
CA GLU A 52 12.39 -6.16 -0.77
C GLU A 52 11.17 -5.47 -0.16
N GLN A 53 10.37 -6.22 0.58
CA GLN A 53 9.23 -5.66 1.28
C GLN A 53 9.66 -4.54 2.22
N ILE A 54 8.88 -3.47 2.21
CA ILE A 54 9.12 -2.31 3.05
C ILE A 54 8.01 -2.25 4.09
N GLU A 55 8.37 -2.09 5.36
CA GLU A 55 7.44 -1.98 6.46
C GLU A 55 7.18 -0.52 6.77
N LEU A 56 5.90 -0.12 6.74
CA LEU A 56 5.48 1.24 7.04
C LEU A 56 4.60 1.18 8.28
N ASN A 57 5.02 1.83 9.35
CA ASN A 57 4.39 1.69 10.66
C ASN A 57 3.46 2.85 11.03
N THR A 58 3.51 3.95 10.29
CA THR A 58 2.64 5.11 10.53
C THR A 58 2.05 5.62 9.24
N GLU A 59 0.99 6.41 9.35
CA GLU A 59 0.40 7.05 8.17
C GLU A 59 1.37 7.99 7.50
N ASP A 60 2.20 8.69 8.28
CA ASP A 60 3.19 9.59 7.72
C ASP A 60 4.23 8.85 6.91
N GLU A 61 4.68 7.69 7.39
CA GLU A 61 5.59 6.85 6.63
C GLU A 61 4.97 6.37 5.33
N LEU A 62 3.69 5.99 5.36
CA LEU A 62 2.97 5.59 4.16
C LEU A 62 2.85 6.75 3.17
N LYS A 63 2.47 7.93 3.64
CA LYS A 63 2.35 9.12 2.79
C LYS A 63 3.70 9.49 2.17
N ASN A 64 4.76 9.43 2.96
CA ASN A 64 6.11 9.75 2.46
C ASN A 64 6.57 8.75 1.41
N TYR A 65 6.28 7.47 1.62
CA TYR A 65 6.61 6.44 0.63
C TYR A 65 5.88 6.70 -0.68
N ILE A 66 4.58 6.97 -0.61
CA ILE A 66 3.74 7.20 -1.78
C ILE A 66 4.18 8.46 -2.53
N ALA A 67 4.61 9.49 -1.81
CA ALA A 67 5.06 10.73 -2.44
C ALA A 67 6.26 10.52 -3.35
N ASP A 68 7.05 9.48 -3.09
CA ASP A 68 8.22 9.14 -3.89
C ASP A 68 7.92 8.14 -5.03
N CYS A 69 6.69 7.71 -5.15
CA CYS A 69 6.27 6.76 -6.20
C CYS A 69 6.11 7.40 -7.58
#